data_2f1dcdd24847fb8e459ec83e7ce02d32
#
_entry.id   2f1dcdd24847fb8e459ec83e7ce02d32
#
_cell.length_a   1.000
_cell.length_b   1.000
_cell.length_c   1.000
_cell.angle_alpha   90.00
_cell.angle_beta   90.00
_cell.angle_gamma   90.00
#
_symmetry.space_group_name_H-M   'P 1'
#
loop_
_entity.id
_entity.type
_entity.pdbx_description
1 polymer ?
#
loop_
_entity_poly.entity_id
_entity_poly.type
_entity_poly.pdbx_seq_one_letter_code
_entity_poly.pdbx_strand_id
1 'polypeptide(L)'
;GENTVSMLSRAFNHMAFSLKEKIESEKQLLVEQRKNEEYEKLLSQARFLALQSQINPHFLYNTLDIIVWMIENEQKSEAVRVVTALARFFRISLSKGKSIIPVRDELEHVRNYLMIQQMRFKNKFTYTIDAAPEVLGYASLKLMLQPLVENAIYHGMEFKDGDGIIEIK
;
A
#
# COMPACT_ATOMS: atom_id res chain seq x y z
N GLY A 1 60.97 -10.35 46.09
CA GLY A 1 59.59 -10.04 46.53
C GLY A 1 59.00 -8.83 45.82
N GLU A 2 59.76 -7.77 45.58
CA GLU A 2 59.21 -6.54 44.91
C GLU A 2 58.86 -6.71 43.43
N ASN A 3 59.58 -7.56 42.72
CA ASN A 3 59.35 -7.75 41.27
C ASN A 3 58.05 -8.52 40.95
N THR A 4 57.67 -9.44 41.85
CA THR A 4 56.42 -10.26 41.65
C THR A 4 55.19 -9.45 41.96
N VAL A 5 55.20 -8.59 42.97
CA VAL A 5 54.06 -7.71 43.29
C VAL A 5 53.82 -6.68 42.21
N SER A 6 54.85 -6.11 41.61
CA SER A 6 54.75 -5.15 40.52
C SER A 6 54.23 -5.80 39.21
N MET A 7 54.62 -7.06 38.94
CA MET A 7 54.04 -7.82 37.79
C MET A 7 52.59 -8.15 37.99
N LEU A 8 52.19 -8.57 39.21
CA LEU A 8 50.76 -8.83 39.50
C LEU A 8 49.91 -7.56 39.37
N SER A 9 50.41 -6.43 39.87
CA SER A 9 49.74 -5.14 39.77
C SER A 9 49.53 -4.72 38.31
N ARG A 10 50.56 -4.89 37.46
CA ARG A 10 50.46 -4.58 36.02
C ARG A 10 49.46 -5.50 35.31
N ALA A 11 49.50 -6.80 35.60
CA ALA A 11 48.56 -7.75 35.02
C ALA A 11 47.11 -7.45 35.45
N PHE A 12 46.89 -7.10 36.71
CA PHE A 12 45.57 -6.70 37.20
C PHE A 12 45.06 -5.43 36.53
N ASN A 13 45.91 -4.39 36.43
CA ASN A 13 45.53 -3.14 35.75
C ASN A 13 45.24 -3.35 34.27
N HIS A 14 45.99 -4.18 33.58
CA HIS A 14 45.75 -4.53 32.20
C HIS A 14 44.40 -5.27 32.02
N MET A 15 44.13 -6.24 32.91
CA MET A 15 42.86 -6.97 32.89
C MET A 15 41.66 -6.05 33.19
N ALA A 16 41.81 -5.15 34.19
CA ALA A 16 40.76 -4.18 34.52
C ALA A 16 40.48 -3.21 33.36
N PHE A 17 41.53 -2.77 32.67
CA PHE A 17 41.40 -1.92 31.48
C PHE A 17 40.70 -2.65 30.34
N SER A 18 41.14 -3.89 30.03
CA SER A 18 40.51 -4.71 28.97
C SER A 18 39.03 -5.02 29.26
N LEU A 19 38.71 -5.30 30.54
CA LEU A 19 37.30 -5.50 30.95
C LEU A 19 36.48 -4.23 30.78
N LYS A 20 37.02 -3.06 31.12
CA LYS A 20 36.33 -1.77 30.93
C LYS A 20 36.05 -1.48 29.46
N GLU A 21 37.05 -1.70 28.59
CA GLU A 21 36.87 -1.55 27.14
C GLU A 21 35.79 -2.50 26.60
N LYS A 22 35.81 -3.77 27.04
CA LYS A 22 34.83 -4.76 26.62
C LYS A 22 33.40 -4.37 27.06
N ILE A 23 33.25 -3.94 28.31
CA ILE A 23 31.94 -3.47 28.82
C ILE A 23 31.45 -2.27 28.03
N GLU A 24 32.31 -1.32 27.69
CA GLU A 24 31.92 -0.13 26.91
C GLU A 24 31.52 -0.50 25.47
N SER A 25 32.28 -1.41 24.85
CA SER A 25 31.95 -1.94 23.53
C SER A 25 30.59 -2.69 23.52
N GLU A 26 30.35 -3.53 24.54
CA GLU A 26 29.06 -4.25 24.67
C GLU A 26 27.89 -3.29 24.89
N LYS A 27 28.07 -2.22 25.67
CA LYS A 27 27.04 -1.18 25.83
C LYS A 27 26.73 -0.46 24.51
N GLN A 28 27.76 -0.10 23.76
CA GLN A 28 27.58 0.55 22.46
C GLN A 28 26.83 -0.36 21.49
N LEU A 29 27.19 -1.64 21.43
CA LEU A 29 26.49 -2.62 20.61
C LEU A 29 25.02 -2.77 21.01
N LEU A 30 24.75 -2.81 22.31
CA LEU A 30 23.37 -2.90 22.82
C LEU A 30 22.53 -1.66 22.46
N VAL A 31 23.13 -0.47 22.52
CA VAL A 31 22.46 0.79 22.12
C VAL A 31 22.16 0.77 20.62
N GLU A 32 23.10 0.30 19.81
CA GLU A 32 22.92 0.20 18.36
C GLU A 32 21.83 -0.82 18.00
N GLN A 33 21.82 -1.98 18.65
CA GLN A 33 20.77 -2.99 18.47
C GLN A 33 19.38 -2.43 18.81
N ARG A 34 19.23 -1.72 19.92
CA ARG A 34 17.95 -1.10 20.29
C ARG A 34 17.48 -0.06 19.27
N LYS A 35 18.40 0.75 18.75
CA LYS A 35 18.07 1.71 17.69
C LYS A 35 17.59 1.02 16.42
N ASN A 36 18.25 -0.07 16.03
CA ASN A 36 17.86 -0.83 14.85
C ASN A 36 16.49 -1.48 15.03
N GLU A 37 16.20 -2.07 16.20
CA GLU A 37 14.87 -2.61 16.52
C GLU A 37 13.79 -1.52 16.47
N GLU A 38 14.07 -0.33 16.97
CA GLU A 38 13.15 0.82 16.92
C GLU A 38 12.91 1.28 15.47
N TYR A 39 13.96 1.36 14.65
CA TYR A 39 13.82 1.70 13.23
C TYR A 39 13.03 0.66 12.46
N GLU A 40 13.23 -0.63 12.68
CA GLU A 40 12.45 -1.69 12.06
C GLU A 40 10.97 -1.61 12.45
N LYS A 41 10.67 -1.33 13.71
CA LYS A 41 9.31 -1.12 14.20
C LYS A 41 8.64 0.08 13.53
N LEU A 42 9.33 1.21 13.45
CA LEU A 42 8.83 2.41 12.77
C LEU A 42 8.60 2.17 11.28
N LEU A 43 9.52 1.47 10.62
CA LEU A 43 9.39 1.11 9.21
C LEU A 43 8.19 0.17 8.97
N SER A 44 7.99 -0.81 9.86
CA SER A 44 6.82 -1.70 9.80
C SER A 44 5.51 -0.94 9.98
N GLN A 45 5.45 0.00 10.93
CA GLN A 45 4.29 0.86 11.14
C GLN A 45 4.02 1.77 9.93
N ALA A 46 5.06 2.38 9.35
CA ALA A 46 4.93 3.21 8.17
C ALA A 46 4.43 2.40 6.95
N ARG A 47 4.94 1.18 6.76
CA ARG A 47 4.44 0.26 5.73
C ARG A 47 2.99 -0.14 5.95
N PHE A 48 2.59 -0.41 7.19
CA PHE A 48 1.20 -0.73 7.52
C PHE A 48 0.26 0.44 7.25
N LEU A 49 0.63 1.67 7.64
CA LEU A 49 -0.14 2.88 7.34
C LEU A 49 -0.22 3.16 5.84
N ALA A 50 0.88 2.96 5.11
CA ALA A 50 0.89 3.08 3.65
C ALA A 50 -0.04 2.06 2.98
N LEU A 51 -0.07 0.82 3.46
CA LEU A 51 -0.99 -0.21 2.99
C LEU A 51 -2.45 0.12 3.33
N GLN A 52 -2.72 0.62 4.53
CA GLN A 52 -4.06 1.10 4.91
C GLN A 52 -4.54 2.27 4.05
N SER A 53 -3.65 3.21 3.72
CA SER A 53 -4.00 4.37 2.88
C SER A 53 -4.29 3.99 1.42
N GLN A 54 -3.82 2.84 0.94
CA GLN A 54 -4.15 2.32 -0.39
C GLN A 54 -5.59 1.82 -0.52
N ILE A 55 -6.25 1.54 0.62
CA ILE A 55 -7.67 1.21 0.67
C ILE A 55 -8.40 2.48 1.09
N ASN A 56 -9.09 3.13 0.16
CA ASN A 56 -9.98 4.22 0.50
C ASN A 56 -11.18 3.66 1.30
N PRO A 57 -11.27 3.89 2.64
CA PRO A 57 -12.33 3.29 3.45
C PRO A 57 -13.73 3.75 2.99
N HIS A 58 -13.84 4.99 2.55
CA HIS A 58 -15.09 5.56 2.05
C HIS A 58 -15.55 4.87 0.75
N PHE A 59 -14.63 4.53 -0.16
CA PHE A 59 -14.95 3.73 -1.35
C PHE A 59 -15.47 2.35 -0.96
N LEU A 60 -14.81 1.69 0.01
CA LEU A 60 -15.23 0.38 0.47
C LEU A 60 -16.64 0.40 1.09
N TYR A 61 -16.90 1.31 2.04
CA TYR A 61 -18.21 1.44 2.68
C TYR A 61 -19.31 1.73 1.66
N ASN A 62 -19.10 2.70 0.78
CA ASN A 62 -20.07 3.02 -0.26
C ASN A 62 -20.34 1.85 -1.22
N THR A 63 -19.34 1.04 -1.51
CA THR A 63 -19.50 -0.14 -2.38
C THR A 63 -20.31 -1.23 -1.66
N LEU A 64 -20.07 -1.45 -0.37
CA LEU A 64 -20.84 -2.39 0.44
C LEU A 64 -22.32 -1.95 0.56
N ASP A 65 -22.58 -0.66 0.79
CA ASP A 65 -23.92 -0.10 0.86
C ASP A 65 -24.70 -0.33 -0.44
N ILE A 66 -24.05 -0.14 -1.59
CA ILE A 66 -24.67 -0.43 -2.91
C ILE A 66 -24.98 -1.92 -3.05
N ILE A 67 -24.08 -2.80 -2.64
CA ILE A 67 -24.30 -4.25 -2.72
C ILE A 67 -25.52 -4.63 -1.86
N VAL A 68 -25.63 -4.10 -0.64
CA VAL A 68 -26.80 -4.33 0.23
C VAL A 68 -28.06 -3.83 -0.45
N TRP A 69 -28.07 -2.59 -0.96
CA TRP A 69 -29.20 -2.03 -1.68
C TRP A 69 -29.62 -2.89 -2.90
N MET A 70 -28.65 -3.39 -3.68
CA MET A 70 -28.92 -4.27 -4.83
C MET A 70 -29.56 -5.59 -4.39
N ILE A 71 -29.12 -6.18 -3.27
CA ILE A 71 -29.67 -7.41 -2.75
C ILE A 71 -31.12 -7.18 -2.27
N GLU A 72 -31.38 -6.09 -1.55
CA GLU A 72 -32.72 -5.73 -1.06
C GLU A 72 -33.71 -5.44 -2.20
N ASN A 73 -33.20 -4.96 -3.33
CA ASN A 73 -34.00 -4.68 -4.55
C ASN A 73 -33.97 -5.84 -5.57
N GLU A 74 -33.61 -7.05 -5.13
CA GLU A 74 -33.61 -8.27 -5.94
C GLU A 74 -32.67 -8.23 -7.18
N GLN A 75 -31.73 -7.29 -7.23
CA GLN A 75 -30.73 -7.15 -8.30
C GLN A 75 -29.50 -8.06 -8.04
N LYS A 76 -29.73 -9.35 -7.90
CA LYS A 76 -28.68 -10.31 -7.50
C LYS A 76 -27.53 -10.41 -8.50
N SER A 77 -27.81 -10.34 -9.80
CA SER A 77 -26.77 -10.40 -10.84
C SER A 77 -25.82 -9.21 -10.78
N GLU A 78 -26.34 -8.01 -10.57
CA GLU A 78 -25.59 -6.78 -10.42
C GLU A 78 -24.75 -6.81 -9.13
N ALA A 79 -25.35 -7.25 -8.02
CA ALA A 79 -24.61 -7.42 -6.76
C ALA A 79 -23.40 -8.37 -6.92
N VAL A 80 -23.58 -9.51 -7.59
CA VAL A 80 -22.48 -10.46 -7.88
C VAL A 80 -21.39 -9.80 -8.74
N ARG A 81 -21.77 -9.01 -9.75
CA ARG A 81 -20.82 -8.26 -10.59
C ARG A 81 -19.99 -7.27 -9.76
N VAL A 82 -20.64 -6.50 -8.88
CA VAL A 82 -19.96 -5.54 -8.01
C VAL A 82 -19.00 -6.25 -7.03
N VAL A 83 -19.45 -7.33 -6.37
CA VAL A 83 -18.60 -8.12 -5.48
C VAL A 83 -17.38 -8.69 -6.21
N THR A 84 -17.58 -9.21 -7.42
CA THR A 84 -16.50 -9.75 -8.24
C THR A 84 -15.48 -8.67 -8.63
N ALA A 85 -15.97 -7.49 -9.04
CA ALA A 85 -15.11 -6.36 -9.36
C ALA A 85 -14.35 -5.85 -8.15
N LEU A 86 -15.01 -5.77 -6.99
CA LEU A 86 -14.38 -5.37 -5.74
C LEU A 86 -13.26 -6.33 -5.33
N ALA A 87 -13.50 -7.63 -5.45
CA ALA A 87 -12.49 -8.66 -5.17
C ALA A 87 -11.26 -8.54 -6.12
N ARG A 88 -11.48 -8.29 -7.41
CA ARG A 88 -10.41 -8.06 -8.39
C ARG A 88 -9.65 -6.78 -8.12
N PHE A 89 -10.36 -5.69 -7.82
CA PHE A 89 -9.79 -4.41 -7.44
C PHE A 89 -8.83 -4.57 -6.25
N PHE A 90 -9.26 -5.21 -5.18
CA PHE A 90 -8.40 -5.43 -4.00
C PHE A 90 -7.24 -6.38 -4.26
N ARG A 91 -7.43 -7.41 -5.08
CA ARG A 91 -6.34 -8.33 -5.43
C ARG A 91 -5.15 -7.60 -6.06
N ILE A 92 -5.41 -6.62 -6.93
CA ILE A 92 -4.37 -5.83 -7.57
C ILE A 92 -3.82 -4.78 -6.60
N SER A 93 -4.68 -4.07 -5.85
CA SER A 93 -4.27 -3.07 -4.86
C SER A 93 -3.35 -3.65 -3.80
N LEU A 94 -3.66 -4.86 -3.31
CA LEU A 94 -2.94 -5.55 -2.25
C LEU A 94 -1.82 -6.48 -2.76
N SER A 95 -1.53 -6.49 -4.05
CA SER A 95 -0.58 -7.41 -4.68
C SER A 95 0.82 -7.33 -4.05
N LYS A 96 1.04 -8.12 -2.99
CA LYS A 96 2.32 -8.51 -2.34
C LYS A 96 3.43 -7.42 -2.30
N GLY A 97 3.07 -6.14 -2.11
CA GLY A 97 4.04 -5.05 -1.99
C GLY A 97 4.79 -4.70 -3.29
N LYS A 98 4.38 -5.24 -4.44
CA LYS A 98 4.98 -4.86 -5.72
C LYS A 98 4.58 -3.43 -6.07
N SER A 99 5.58 -2.59 -6.33
CA SER A 99 5.39 -1.21 -6.79
C SER A 99 5.28 -1.10 -8.32
N ILE A 100 5.67 -2.15 -9.04
CA ILE A 100 5.65 -2.22 -10.50
C ILE A 100 4.80 -3.42 -10.92
N ILE A 101 3.84 -3.17 -11.81
CA ILE A 101 2.92 -4.16 -12.37
C ILE A 101 2.82 -3.98 -13.88
N PRO A 102 2.38 -4.99 -14.65
CA PRO A 102 2.07 -4.82 -16.06
C PRO A 102 0.95 -3.80 -16.30
N VAL A 103 1.02 -3.08 -17.42
CA VAL A 103 -0.02 -2.12 -17.83
C VAL A 103 -1.41 -2.76 -17.86
N ARG A 104 -1.54 -4.02 -18.32
CA ARG A 104 -2.82 -4.75 -18.30
C ARG A 104 -3.44 -4.84 -16.90
N ASP A 105 -2.61 -5.02 -15.85
CA ASP A 105 -3.10 -5.14 -14.48
C ASP A 105 -3.54 -3.77 -13.94
N GLU A 106 -2.82 -2.71 -14.29
CA GLU A 106 -3.20 -1.33 -13.99
C GLU A 106 -4.53 -0.95 -14.66
N LEU A 107 -4.71 -1.32 -15.93
CA LEU A 107 -5.96 -1.09 -16.66
C LEU A 107 -7.11 -1.96 -16.12
N GLU A 108 -6.85 -3.21 -15.71
CA GLU A 108 -7.86 -4.05 -15.06
C GLU A 108 -8.29 -3.44 -13.71
N HIS A 109 -7.33 -2.93 -12.94
CA HIS A 109 -7.61 -2.25 -11.68
C HIS A 109 -8.56 -1.07 -11.87
N VAL A 110 -8.22 -0.16 -12.78
CA VAL A 110 -9.04 1.02 -13.10
C VAL A 110 -10.39 0.63 -13.68
N ARG A 111 -10.47 -0.38 -14.51
CA ARG A 111 -11.75 -0.88 -15.08
C ARG A 111 -12.70 -1.36 -13.98
N ASN A 112 -12.21 -2.12 -13.01
CA ASN A 112 -13.02 -2.58 -11.89
C ASN A 112 -13.48 -1.40 -11.02
N TYR A 113 -12.62 -0.41 -10.78
CA TYR A 113 -12.98 0.82 -10.06
C TYR A 113 -14.06 1.61 -10.80
N LEU A 114 -13.88 1.88 -12.09
CA LEU A 114 -14.84 2.61 -12.93
C LEU A 114 -16.20 1.91 -12.99
N MET A 115 -16.23 0.59 -13.10
CA MET A 115 -17.48 -0.18 -13.13
C MET A 115 -18.24 -0.04 -11.81
N ILE A 116 -17.57 -0.12 -10.67
CA ILE A 116 -18.20 0.08 -9.36
C ILE A 116 -18.73 1.51 -9.23
N GLN A 117 -17.94 2.51 -9.60
CA GLN A 117 -18.35 3.91 -9.52
C GLN A 117 -19.49 4.23 -10.48
N GLN A 118 -19.51 3.66 -11.68
CA GLN A 118 -20.62 3.83 -12.63
C GLN A 118 -21.94 3.36 -12.03
N MET A 119 -21.95 2.20 -11.38
CA MET A 119 -23.14 1.71 -10.68
C MET A 119 -23.53 2.61 -9.51
N ARG A 120 -22.56 3.09 -8.73
CA ARG A 120 -22.78 4.02 -7.62
C ARG A 120 -23.43 5.32 -8.09
N PHE A 121 -22.97 5.88 -9.18
CA PHE A 121 -23.49 7.12 -9.75
C PHE A 121 -24.68 6.89 -10.71
N LYS A 122 -25.31 5.70 -10.67
CA LYS A 122 -26.51 5.36 -11.45
C LYS A 122 -26.34 5.64 -12.95
N ASN A 123 -25.17 5.23 -13.48
CA ASN A 123 -24.79 5.40 -14.89
C ASN A 123 -24.75 6.87 -15.38
N LYS A 124 -24.48 7.83 -14.50
CA LYS A 124 -24.26 9.24 -14.88
C LYS A 124 -23.01 9.48 -15.73
N PHE A 125 -22.18 8.48 -15.93
CA PHE A 125 -21.05 8.54 -16.84
C PHE A 125 -20.85 7.21 -17.56
N THR A 126 -20.22 7.30 -18.72
CA THR A 126 -19.69 6.15 -19.46
C THR A 126 -18.17 6.19 -19.48
N TYR A 127 -17.53 5.04 -19.71
CA TYR A 127 -16.10 5.01 -19.84
C TYR A 127 -15.65 4.06 -20.94
N THR A 128 -14.52 4.39 -21.56
CA THR A 128 -13.82 3.53 -22.53
C THR A 128 -12.36 3.42 -22.14
N ILE A 129 -11.81 2.21 -22.32
CA ILE A 129 -10.38 1.94 -22.15
C ILE A 129 -9.90 1.31 -23.45
N ASP A 130 -9.09 2.07 -24.18
CA ASP A 130 -8.52 1.67 -25.45
C ASP A 130 -6.98 1.71 -25.33
N ALA A 131 -6.36 0.54 -25.30
CA ALA A 131 -4.92 0.40 -25.18
C ALA A 131 -4.40 -0.57 -26.24
N ALA A 132 -3.35 -0.17 -26.95
CA ALA A 132 -2.71 -1.02 -27.94
C ALA A 132 -2.21 -2.32 -27.30
N PRO A 133 -2.45 -3.49 -27.91
CA PRO A 133 -2.05 -4.78 -27.34
C PRO A 133 -0.58 -4.87 -26.97
N GLU A 134 0.28 -4.17 -27.72
CA GLU A 134 1.74 -4.16 -27.56
C GLU A 134 2.18 -3.56 -26.21
N VAL A 135 1.41 -2.58 -25.67
CA VAL A 135 1.78 -1.92 -24.41
C VAL A 135 1.32 -2.67 -23.17
N LEU A 136 0.41 -3.63 -23.30
CA LEU A 136 -0.21 -4.35 -22.17
C LEU A 136 0.80 -5.11 -21.30
N GLY A 137 1.92 -5.52 -21.89
CA GLY A 137 3.01 -6.22 -21.20
C GLY A 137 4.05 -5.31 -20.55
N TYR A 138 4.02 -4.02 -20.83
CA TYR A 138 5.03 -3.09 -20.31
C TYR A 138 4.85 -2.87 -18.81
N ALA A 139 5.95 -2.51 -18.14
CA ALA A 139 5.97 -2.21 -16.72
C ALA A 139 5.38 -0.81 -16.46
N SER A 140 4.50 -0.73 -15.48
CA SER A 140 3.89 0.51 -15.00
C SER A 140 4.03 0.61 -13.49
N LEU A 141 4.02 1.83 -12.97
CA LEU A 141 3.86 2.04 -11.53
C LEU A 141 2.44 1.65 -11.11
N LYS A 142 2.33 0.85 -10.06
CA LYS A 142 1.05 0.43 -9.51
C LYS A 142 0.24 1.64 -9.01
N LEU A 143 -1.05 1.68 -9.31
CA LEU A 143 -2.01 2.72 -8.89
C LEU A 143 -1.67 4.12 -9.43
N MET A 144 -1.03 4.20 -10.60
CA MET A 144 -0.72 5.48 -11.26
C MET A 144 -1.96 6.12 -11.88
N LEU A 145 -2.82 5.33 -12.50
CA LEU A 145 -4.04 5.81 -13.16
C LEU A 145 -5.19 6.12 -12.20
N GLN A 146 -5.24 5.43 -11.06
CA GLN A 146 -6.35 5.58 -10.12
C GLN A 146 -6.56 7.01 -9.64
N PRO A 147 -5.56 7.78 -9.17
CA PRO A 147 -5.78 9.17 -8.75
C PRO A 147 -6.33 10.06 -9.86
N LEU A 148 -5.91 9.83 -11.11
CA LEU A 148 -6.40 10.58 -12.27
C LEU A 148 -7.88 10.31 -12.52
N VAL A 149 -8.28 9.04 -12.46
CA VAL A 149 -9.66 8.62 -12.64
C VAL A 149 -10.54 9.07 -11.47
N GLU A 150 -10.04 8.99 -10.25
CA GLU A 150 -10.73 9.53 -9.07
C GLU A 150 -11.00 11.02 -9.21
N ASN A 151 -10.00 11.80 -9.60
CA ASN A 151 -10.16 13.23 -9.84
C ASN A 151 -11.18 13.52 -10.97
N ALA A 152 -11.13 12.74 -12.06
CA ALA A 152 -12.08 12.89 -13.15
C ALA A 152 -13.53 12.64 -12.71
N ILE A 153 -13.77 11.64 -11.84
CA ILE A 153 -15.10 11.36 -11.30
C ILE A 153 -15.53 12.44 -10.32
N TYR A 154 -14.74 12.72 -9.27
CA TYR A 154 -15.17 13.62 -8.20
C TYR A 154 -15.26 15.08 -8.64
N HIS A 155 -14.32 15.55 -9.45
CA HIS A 155 -14.32 16.94 -9.92
C HIS A 155 -15.01 17.14 -11.28
N GLY A 156 -15.06 16.11 -12.12
CA GLY A 156 -15.69 16.20 -13.42
C GLY A 156 -17.20 15.96 -13.38
N MET A 157 -17.70 15.14 -12.43
CA MET A 157 -19.12 14.76 -12.36
C MET A 157 -19.93 15.58 -11.36
N GLU A 158 -19.29 16.13 -10.32
CA GLU A 158 -19.96 16.87 -9.24
C GLU A 158 -20.52 18.20 -9.71
N PHE A 159 -19.97 18.77 -10.79
CA PHE A 159 -20.31 20.10 -11.31
C PHE A 159 -20.98 20.11 -12.70
N LYS A 160 -21.34 18.94 -13.24
CA LYS A 160 -22.00 18.86 -14.57
C LYS A 160 -23.42 18.35 -14.45
N ASP A 161 -24.34 19.15 -14.96
CA ASP A 161 -25.67 18.68 -15.36
C ASP A 161 -25.53 17.90 -16.68
N GLY A 162 -25.54 16.58 -16.61
CA GLY A 162 -25.47 15.70 -17.78
C GLY A 162 -24.54 14.51 -17.63
N ASP A 163 -24.52 13.65 -18.61
CA ASP A 163 -23.73 12.44 -18.66
C ASP A 163 -22.25 12.74 -18.96
N GLY A 164 -21.34 12.22 -18.13
CA GLY A 164 -19.91 12.34 -18.35
C GLY A 164 -19.34 11.20 -19.20
N ILE A 165 -18.21 11.47 -19.86
CA ILE A 165 -17.44 10.44 -20.59
C ILE A 165 -16.01 10.45 -20.05
N ILE A 166 -15.50 9.27 -19.68
CA ILE A 166 -14.09 9.05 -19.28
C ILE A 166 -13.44 8.18 -20.34
N GLU A 167 -12.42 8.70 -20.99
CA GLU A 167 -11.64 7.98 -21.99
C GLU A 167 -10.21 7.76 -21.48
N ILE A 168 -9.75 6.52 -21.54
CA ILE A 168 -8.36 6.13 -21.28
C ILE A 168 -7.80 5.56 -22.59
N LYS A 169 -6.78 6.22 -23.12
CA LYS A 169 -6.12 5.85 -24.39
C LYS A 169 -4.62 5.73 -24.20
#